data_fa76dd170810a6be5a5eea21c9d488bc
#
_entry.id   fa76dd170810a6be5a5eea21c9d488bc
#
_cell.length_a   1.000
_cell.length_b   1.000
_cell.length_c   1.000
_cell.angle_alpha   90.00
_cell.angle_beta   90.00
_cell.angle_gamma   90.00
#
_symmetry.space_group_name_H-M   'P 1'
#
loop_
_entity.id
_entity.type
_entity.pdbx_description
1 polymer ?
#
loop_
_entity_poly.entity_id
_entity_poly.type
_entity_poly.pdbx_seq_one_letter_code
_entity_poly.pdbx_strand_id
1 'polypeptide(L)'
;MATDLKPNEGKKGVIEVDGVQYLRLPIPTHLITDQDNICDVAQQYGAPLLQPGDVLFISEKCVACTQKRAIPMEEIHPRKLAYTLSKYVTKTPHGIGLGMPETMEYALRECGTLRILFAAFVSVIGKTVFRKKGWFYKV
;
A
#
# COMPACT_ATOMS: atom_id res chain seq x y z
N MET A 1 32.05 4.06 -2.73
CA MET A 1 32.13 3.43 -1.40
C MET A 1 30.88 2.61 -1.25
N ALA A 2 30.98 1.29 -1.26
CA ALA A 2 29.84 0.43 -0.95
C ALA A 2 29.49 0.67 0.52
N THR A 3 28.45 1.40 0.76
CA THR A 3 27.89 1.60 2.09
C THR A 3 27.56 0.22 2.66
N ASP A 4 27.87 -0.03 3.91
CA ASP A 4 27.63 -1.29 4.63
C ASP A 4 26.10 -1.45 4.87
N LEU A 5 25.35 -1.51 3.77
CA LEU A 5 23.90 -1.63 3.77
C LEU A 5 23.54 -3.06 4.15
N LYS A 6 22.95 -3.20 5.34
CA LYS A 6 22.49 -4.50 5.86
C LYS A 6 20.98 -4.67 5.66
N PRO A 7 20.50 -5.87 5.39
CA PRO A 7 19.08 -6.14 5.37
C PRO A 7 18.42 -5.76 6.69
N ASN A 8 17.18 -5.30 6.66
CA ASN A 8 16.40 -5.08 7.87
C ASN A 8 16.27 -6.38 8.67
N GLU A 9 16.22 -6.27 9.98
CA GLU A 9 16.08 -7.41 10.89
C GLU A 9 14.89 -8.29 10.49
N GLY A 10 15.11 -9.60 10.49
CA GLY A 10 14.10 -10.58 10.08
C GLY A 10 13.82 -10.66 8.56
N LYS A 11 14.55 -9.91 7.72
CA LYS A 11 14.42 -9.95 6.26
C LYS A 11 15.62 -10.63 5.62
N LYS A 12 15.36 -11.50 4.63
CA LYS A 12 16.43 -12.08 3.81
C LYS A 12 17.05 -10.99 2.94
N GLY A 13 18.39 -10.89 2.93
CA GLY A 13 19.11 -9.95 2.06
C GLY A 13 18.99 -10.35 0.58
N VAL A 14 19.00 -11.64 0.30
CA VAL A 14 18.85 -12.19 -1.05
C VAL A 14 17.48 -12.83 -1.19
N ILE A 15 16.79 -12.54 -2.28
CA ILE A 15 15.54 -13.20 -2.70
C ILE A 15 15.69 -13.74 -4.10
N GLU A 16 14.94 -14.78 -4.42
CA GLU A 16 14.85 -15.35 -5.76
C GLU A 16 13.45 -15.07 -6.32
N VAL A 17 13.40 -14.54 -7.54
CA VAL A 17 12.17 -14.28 -8.29
C VAL A 17 12.39 -14.78 -9.71
N ASP A 18 11.56 -15.71 -10.17
CA ASP A 18 11.63 -16.31 -11.52
C ASP A 18 13.02 -16.85 -11.89
N GLY A 19 13.73 -17.46 -10.92
CA GLY A 19 15.07 -18.02 -11.11
C GLY A 19 16.22 -17.01 -11.09
N VAL A 20 15.92 -15.71 -10.86
CA VAL A 20 16.93 -14.66 -10.74
C VAL A 20 17.09 -14.27 -9.27
N GLN A 21 18.31 -14.18 -8.81
CA GLN A 21 18.61 -13.74 -7.45
C GLN A 21 18.76 -12.21 -7.40
N TYR A 22 18.06 -11.60 -6.45
CA TYR A 22 18.12 -10.16 -6.18
C TYR A 22 18.64 -9.90 -4.78
N LEU A 23 19.63 -9.02 -4.68
CA LEU A 23 20.10 -8.49 -3.41
C LEU A 23 19.22 -7.28 -3.04
N ARG A 24 18.60 -7.32 -1.85
CA ARG A 24 17.76 -6.23 -1.33
C ARG A 24 18.55 -5.39 -0.33
N LEU A 25 18.77 -4.15 -0.69
CA LEU A 25 19.51 -3.18 0.13
C LEU A 25 18.55 -2.07 0.56
N PRO A 26 18.22 -1.97 1.85
CA PRO A 26 17.45 -0.84 2.36
C PRO A 26 18.33 0.41 2.40
N ILE A 27 17.83 1.50 1.82
CA ILE A 27 18.51 2.78 1.80
C ILE A 27 17.98 3.63 2.95
N PRO A 28 18.80 3.98 3.95
CA PRO A 28 18.38 4.88 5.03
C PRO A 28 18.16 6.28 4.49
N THR A 29 17.07 6.90 4.90
CA THR A 29 16.72 8.29 4.58
C THR A 29 16.47 9.07 5.85
N HIS A 30 16.27 10.39 5.76
CA HIS A 30 15.64 11.15 6.84
C HIS A 30 14.17 10.70 7.02
N LEU A 31 13.52 11.20 8.07
CA LEU A 31 12.09 10.98 8.28
C LEU A 31 11.30 11.71 7.18
N ILE A 32 10.70 10.93 6.28
CA ILE A 32 9.91 11.45 5.15
C ILE A 32 8.59 12.00 5.67
N THR A 33 8.30 13.25 5.30
CA THR A 33 7.11 14.00 5.72
C THR A 33 6.28 14.44 4.51
N ASP A 34 5.20 15.16 4.77
CA ASP A 34 4.33 15.78 3.75
C ASP A 34 4.92 17.05 3.11
N GLN A 35 6.09 17.49 3.60
CA GLN A 35 6.86 18.60 3.02
C GLN A 35 7.88 18.13 1.98
N ASP A 36 8.15 16.83 1.94
CA ASP A 36 9.11 16.23 1.03
C ASP A 36 8.52 15.98 -0.36
N ASN A 37 9.38 15.96 -1.37
CA ASN A 37 9.06 15.44 -2.69
C ASN A 37 9.73 14.07 -2.86
N ILE A 38 8.96 13.07 -3.20
CA ILE A 38 9.48 11.70 -3.30
C ILE A 38 10.54 11.54 -4.39
N CYS A 39 10.47 12.33 -5.47
CA CYS A 39 11.48 12.31 -6.52
C CYS A 39 12.82 12.87 -6.01
N ASP A 40 12.77 13.94 -5.21
CA ASP A 40 13.98 14.55 -4.62
C ASP A 40 14.62 13.60 -3.61
N VAL A 41 13.81 12.92 -2.79
CA VAL A 41 14.26 11.88 -1.87
C VAL A 41 14.93 10.73 -2.64
N ALA A 42 14.30 10.24 -3.70
CA ALA A 42 14.86 9.18 -4.55
C ALA A 42 16.19 9.61 -5.20
N GLN A 43 16.26 10.84 -5.68
CA GLN A 43 17.47 11.39 -6.29
C GLN A 43 18.60 11.59 -5.27
N GLN A 44 18.27 12.10 -4.08
CA GLN A 44 19.26 12.38 -3.05
C GLN A 44 19.88 11.12 -2.46
N TYR A 45 19.03 10.11 -2.13
CA TYR A 45 19.47 8.92 -1.40
C TYR A 45 19.65 7.69 -2.29
N GLY A 46 18.83 7.54 -3.34
CA GLY A 46 18.84 6.39 -4.23
C GLY A 46 19.87 6.54 -5.35
N ALA A 47 19.82 7.63 -6.10
CA ALA A 47 20.63 7.78 -7.29
C ALA A 47 22.15 7.56 -7.09
N PRO A 48 22.77 8.00 -5.96
CA PRO A 48 24.20 7.78 -5.76
C PRO A 48 24.59 6.30 -5.55
N LEU A 49 23.63 5.43 -5.25
CA LEU A 49 23.85 4.02 -4.96
C LEU A 49 23.47 3.09 -6.11
N LEU A 50 22.65 3.56 -7.05
CA LEU A 50 22.14 2.77 -8.15
C LEU A 50 23.20 2.51 -9.21
N GLN A 51 23.21 1.26 -9.71
CA GLN A 51 24.02 0.83 -10.83
C GLN A 51 23.12 0.42 -12.01
N PRO A 52 23.67 0.36 -13.24
CA PRO A 52 22.91 -0.12 -14.39
C PRO A 52 22.31 -1.52 -14.14
N GLY A 53 21.00 -1.65 -14.29
CA GLY A 53 20.26 -2.88 -14.04
C GLY A 53 19.61 -2.97 -12.66
N ASP A 54 19.91 -2.06 -11.73
CA ASP A 54 19.25 -2.00 -10.43
C ASP A 54 17.80 -1.49 -10.55
N VAL A 55 16.98 -1.91 -9.58
CA VAL A 55 15.58 -1.46 -9.47
C VAL A 55 15.37 -0.81 -8.12
N LEU A 56 14.93 0.44 -8.12
CA LEU A 56 14.59 1.18 -6.92
C LEU A 56 13.12 0.93 -6.54
N PHE A 57 12.91 0.38 -5.34
CA PHE A 57 11.58 0.23 -4.76
C PHE A 57 11.35 1.30 -3.70
N ILE A 58 10.24 2.01 -3.83
CA ILE A 58 9.82 3.02 -2.86
C ILE A 58 8.57 2.52 -2.15
N SER A 59 8.52 2.71 -0.83
CA SER A 59 7.36 2.33 -0.03
C SER A 59 6.13 3.16 -0.42
N GLU A 60 4.99 2.50 -0.63
CA GLU A 60 3.70 3.15 -0.84
C GLU A 60 3.38 4.19 0.26
N LYS A 61 3.73 3.88 1.51
CA LYS A 61 3.51 4.80 2.64
C LYS A 61 4.30 6.09 2.51
N CYS A 62 5.55 6.03 2.03
CA CYS A 62 6.36 7.21 1.76
C CYS A 62 5.73 8.06 0.66
N VAL A 63 5.29 7.42 -0.44
CA VAL A 63 4.62 8.13 -1.53
C VAL A 63 3.32 8.78 -1.03
N ALA A 64 2.50 8.07 -0.27
CA ALA A 64 1.26 8.62 0.27
C ALA A 64 1.51 9.80 1.22
N CYS A 65 2.57 9.73 2.04
CA CYS A 65 2.94 10.80 2.94
C CYS A 65 3.31 12.08 2.16
N THR A 66 4.22 11.97 1.19
CA THR A 66 4.64 13.12 0.36
C THR A 66 3.52 13.69 -0.51
N GLN A 67 2.47 12.91 -0.78
CA GLN A 67 1.26 13.34 -1.47
C GLN A 67 0.18 13.90 -0.53
N LYS A 68 0.47 14.07 0.77
CA LYS A 68 -0.49 14.52 1.79
C LYS A 68 -1.71 13.60 1.93
N ARG A 69 -1.52 12.31 1.64
CA ARG A 69 -2.59 11.29 1.70
C ARG A 69 -2.54 10.46 3.00
N ALA A 70 -1.59 10.75 3.88
CA ALA A 70 -1.52 10.19 5.23
C ALA A 70 -2.37 11.06 6.16
N ILE A 71 -3.64 10.68 6.33
CA ILE A 71 -4.60 11.41 7.15
C ILE A 71 -4.67 10.74 8.53
N PRO A 72 -4.58 11.51 9.65
CA PRO A 72 -4.81 10.98 10.99
C PRO A 72 -6.18 10.32 11.11
N MET A 73 -6.25 9.19 11.79
CA MET A 73 -7.52 8.43 11.90
C MET A 73 -8.61 9.22 12.63
N GLU A 74 -8.22 10.10 13.55
CA GLU A 74 -9.14 10.97 14.30
C GLU A 74 -9.88 11.96 13.40
N GLU A 75 -9.31 12.32 12.25
CA GLU A 75 -9.91 13.22 11.26
C GLU A 75 -10.88 12.52 10.31
N ILE A 76 -10.92 11.20 10.36
CA ILE A 76 -11.80 10.41 9.50
C ILE A 76 -13.08 10.10 10.26
N HIS A 77 -14.17 10.75 9.89
CA HIS A 77 -15.49 10.51 10.46
C HIS A 77 -16.31 9.60 9.55
N PRO A 78 -16.41 8.28 9.88
CA PRO A 78 -17.06 7.31 9.02
C PRO A 78 -18.58 7.53 8.97
N ARG A 79 -19.14 7.50 7.76
CA ARG A 79 -20.59 7.50 7.53
C ARG A 79 -21.19 6.13 7.88
N LYS A 80 -22.51 6.09 8.11
CA LYS A 80 -23.25 4.83 8.35
C LYS A 80 -22.97 3.75 7.28
N LEU A 81 -22.78 4.18 6.03
CA LEU A 81 -22.45 3.31 4.92
C LEU A 81 -21.08 2.61 5.14
N ALA A 82 -20.06 3.34 5.59
CA ALA A 82 -18.74 2.78 5.88
C ALA A 82 -18.80 1.73 6.99
N TYR A 83 -19.55 2.00 8.06
CA TYR A 83 -19.81 1.01 9.13
C TYR A 83 -20.50 -0.25 8.61
N THR A 84 -21.43 -0.10 7.68
CA THR A 84 -22.14 -1.25 7.10
C THR A 84 -21.22 -2.06 6.19
N LEU A 85 -20.55 -1.41 5.25
CA LEU A 85 -19.70 -2.09 4.27
C LEU A 85 -18.48 -2.78 4.93
N SER A 86 -17.85 -2.16 5.92
CA SER A 86 -16.68 -2.73 6.60
C SER A 86 -16.97 -4.08 7.28
N LYS A 87 -18.22 -4.33 7.68
CA LYS A 87 -18.63 -5.61 8.28
C LYS A 87 -18.61 -6.78 7.30
N TYR A 88 -18.82 -6.51 6.01
CA TYR A 88 -18.90 -7.53 4.96
C TYR A 88 -17.56 -7.79 4.26
N VAL A 89 -16.56 -6.99 4.55
CA VAL A 89 -15.20 -7.18 3.99
C VAL A 89 -14.53 -8.36 4.67
N THR A 90 -13.88 -9.20 3.87
CA THR A 90 -13.08 -10.31 4.40
C THR A 90 -11.85 -9.73 5.10
N LYS A 91 -11.74 -9.96 6.40
CA LYS A 91 -10.56 -9.59 7.19
C LYS A 91 -9.39 -10.46 6.77
N THR A 92 -8.24 -9.84 6.49
CA THR A 92 -7.00 -10.53 6.18
C THR A 92 -6.07 -10.52 7.40
N PRO A 93 -5.25 -11.56 7.63
CA PRO A 93 -4.31 -11.57 8.75
C PRO A 93 -3.15 -10.58 8.57
N HIS A 94 -2.99 -10.01 7.38
CA HIS A 94 -1.82 -9.19 7.02
C HIS A 94 -2.08 -7.68 7.06
N GLY A 95 -3.13 -7.22 7.71
CA GLY A 95 -3.39 -5.79 7.85
C GLY A 95 -4.85 -5.45 8.13
N ILE A 96 -5.08 -4.19 8.48
CA ILE A 96 -6.40 -3.66 8.86
C ILE A 96 -7.35 -3.67 7.65
N GLY A 97 -6.85 -3.35 6.47
CA GLY A 97 -7.62 -3.32 5.22
C GLY A 97 -8.91 -2.49 5.34
N LEU A 98 -9.88 -2.78 4.49
CA LEU A 98 -11.19 -2.12 4.49
C LEU A 98 -12.15 -2.66 5.58
N GLY A 99 -11.67 -3.50 6.49
CA GLY A 99 -12.46 -4.06 7.60
C GLY A 99 -12.67 -3.09 8.77
N MET A 100 -12.03 -1.91 8.75
CA MET A 100 -12.30 -0.81 9.68
C MET A 100 -13.18 0.25 9.01
N PRO A 101 -14.12 0.86 9.77
CA PRO A 101 -14.99 1.92 9.22
C PRO A 101 -14.21 3.12 8.68
N GLU A 102 -13.12 3.52 9.33
CA GLU A 102 -12.28 4.66 8.95
C GLU A 102 -11.59 4.40 7.61
N THR A 103 -10.97 3.24 7.43
CA THR A 103 -10.34 2.86 6.15
C THR A 103 -11.36 2.68 5.03
N MET A 104 -12.55 2.17 5.35
CA MET A 104 -13.66 2.07 4.38
C MET A 104 -14.17 3.47 3.99
N GLU A 105 -14.31 4.39 4.94
CA GLU A 105 -14.72 5.77 4.65
C GLU A 105 -13.69 6.47 3.75
N TYR A 106 -12.41 6.28 4.04
CA TYR A 106 -11.35 6.83 3.20
C TYR A 106 -11.41 6.27 1.77
N ALA A 107 -11.60 4.96 1.62
CA ALA A 107 -11.80 4.34 0.31
C ALA A 107 -13.04 4.88 -0.43
N LEU A 108 -14.16 5.11 0.30
CA LEU A 108 -15.37 5.70 -0.27
C LEU A 108 -15.16 7.14 -0.78
N ARG A 109 -14.28 7.91 -0.09
CA ARG A 109 -13.90 9.28 -0.52
C ARG A 109 -12.99 9.24 -1.74
N GLU A 110 -11.97 8.40 -1.72
CA GLU A 110 -10.94 8.32 -2.77
C GLU A 110 -11.45 7.69 -4.06
N CYS A 111 -12.11 6.54 -3.97
CA CYS A 111 -12.57 5.78 -5.14
C CYS A 111 -13.97 6.19 -5.62
N GLY A 112 -14.71 6.91 -4.77
CA GLY A 112 -16.10 7.26 -5.01
C GLY A 112 -17.09 6.18 -4.54
N THR A 113 -18.18 6.64 -3.92
CA THR A 113 -19.18 5.76 -3.29
C THR A 113 -19.83 4.79 -4.30
N LEU A 114 -20.18 5.26 -5.49
CA LEU A 114 -20.84 4.43 -6.52
C LEU A 114 -19.94 3.31 -7.01
N ARG A 115 -18.66 3.58 -7.21
CA ARG A 115 -17.68 2.58 -7.63
C ARG A 115 -17.50 1.50 -6.57
N ILE A 116 -17.39 1.88 -5.30
CA ILE A 116 -17.28 0.91 -4.19
C ILE A 116 -18.54 0.06 -4.06
N LEU A 117 -19.73 0.64 -4.20
CA LEU A 117 -20.98 -0.10 -4.17
C LEU A 117 -21.09 -1.08 -5.34
N PHE A 118 -20.69 -0.67 -6.53
CA PHE A 118 -20.64 -1.55 -7.71
C PHE A 118 -19.65 -2.70 -7.50
N ALA A 119 -18.45 -2.41 -7.00
CA ALA A 119 -17.44 -3.44 -6.67
C ALA A 119 -17.96 -4.41 -5.60
N ALA A 120 -18.66 -3.92 -4.58
CA ALA A 120 -19.28 -4.76 -3.56
C ALA A 120 -20.36 -5.67 -4.18
N PHE A 121 -21.22 -5.15 -5.04
CA PHE A 121 -22.24 -5.92 -5.75
C PHE A 121 -21.63 -7.02 -6.63
N VAL A 122 -20.62 -6.69 -7.43
CA VAL A 122 -19.88 -7.66 -8.26
C VAL A 122 -19.20 -8.72 -7.39
N SER A 123 -18.67 -8.33 -6.24
CA SER A 123 -18.06 -9.26 -5.28
C SER A 123 -19.06 -10.25 -4.70
N VAL A 124 -20.27 -9.79 -4.38
CA VAL A 124 -21.36 -10.68 -3.90
C VAL A 124 -21.74 -11.70 -4.95
N ILE A 125 -21.95 -11.26 -6.21
CA ILE A 125 -22.25 -12.17 -7.32
C ILE A 125 -21.11 -13.16 -7.54
N GLY A 126 -19.86 -12.69 -7.56
CA GLY A 126 -18.67 -13.55 -7.70
C GLY A 126 -18.58 -14.62 -6.63
N LYS A 127 -18.93 -14.26 -5.38
CA LYS A 127 -18.89 -15.17 -4.24
C LYS A 127 -20.05 -16.16 -4.23
N THR A 128 -21.27 -15.72 -4.58
CA THR A 128 -22.49 -16.54 -4.52
C THR A 128 -22.67 -17.41 -5.76
N VAL A 129 -22.49 -16.86 -6.95
CA VAL A 129 -22.73 -17.57 -8.23
C VAL A 129 -21.49 -18.35 -8.66
N PHE A 130 -20.33 -17.68 -8.67
CA PHE A 130 -19.09 -18.28 -9.22
C PHE A 130 -18.17 -18.89 -8.16
N ARG A 131 -18.51 -18.79 -6.85
CA ARG A 131 -17.69 -19.26 -5.73
C ARG A 131 -16.24 -18.77 -5.77
N LYS A 132 -15.97 -17.65 -6.46
CA LYS A 132 -14.65 -17.02 -6.58
C LYS A 132 -14.53 -15.84 -5.64
N LYS A 133 -13.43 -15.76 -4.89
CA LYS A 133 -13.09 -14.64 -4.00
C LYS A 133 -12.27 -13.59 -4.75
N GLY A 134 -12.30 -12.33 -4.28
CA GLY A 134 -11.39 -11.27 -4.76
C GLY A 134 -11.90 -10.44 -5.93
N TRP A 135 -13.15 -10.61 -6.39
CA TRP A 135 -13.72 -9.81 -7.47
C TRP A 135 -13.90 -8.33 -7.10
N PHE A 136 -13.99 -8.02 -5.81
CA PHE A 136 -14.00 -6.64 -5.32
C PHE A 136 -12.82 -5.80 -5.84
N TYR A 137 -11.63 -6.39 -5.87
CA TYR A 137 -10.40 -5.70 -6.28
C TYR A 137 -10.13 -5.74 -7.80
N LYS A 138 -11.04 -6.33 -8.58
CA LYS A 138 -10.91 -6.41 -10.04
C LYS A 138 -11.75 -5.37 -10.78
N VAL A 139 -12.55 -4.59 -10.06
CA VAL A 139 -13.41 -3.50 -10.53
C VAL A 139 -12.78 -2.15 -10.22
#